data_094e35771e6511f2b97c8d01a09aca25
#
_entry.id   094e35771e6511f2b97c8d01a09aca25
#
_cell.length_a   1.000
_cell.length_b   1.000
_cell.length_c   1.000
_cell.angle_alpha   90.00
_cell.angle_beta   90.00
_cell.angle_gamma   90.00
#
_symmetry.space_group_name_H-M   'P 1'
#
loop_
_entity.id
_entity.type
_entity.pdbx_description
1 polymer ?
#
loop_
_entity_poly.entity_id
_entity_poly.type
_entity_poly.pdbx_seq_one_letter_code
_entity_poly.pdbx_strand_id
1 'polypeptide(L)'
;MSPASFSQRLAVNAQTKRLSVGAHQTVKVGFLGPLTGPIRSWGLPGLNGCRIWVDWINRTGGMLIGGARHNVQLLAEDCGYDLERAAEGARRLVQDQGVGLLMMLGGDTFRPIQDYLMSRKVLTSTLLPSDLSPDTPYLIAPSEIHPLYNVTAVEWLARNRPDLRRVAMCSQTDALGLPSLATYRAAFAAEGIEAVGEVRYAPEATNAEEIVGAMLTREPDILCWCTSYEPMVHALTVAAFRAGFRGQIISCTADNYRRLAERTSVEFVEGFLFQFPDFDDPELRDKAFFFNRPAEFFDEYNRRFPDSWTAVSWEYVATLDLWHAAVEKAGTAAPVSVLAAMKHGGLGEHAFGIAKWSGSDLFGNDNALIGDWPVVRITGGQARIVAFGSIPDWLRRHGVRLRHELRALGLMWDQRHSMPSELRISAGLAMADAQSS
;
A
#
# COMPACT_ATOMS: atom_id res chain seq x y z
N MET A 1 26.61 12.75 14.20
CA MET A 1 26.73 13.30 12.84
C MET A 1 25.37 13.06 12.18
N SER A 2 24.62 14.15 11.95
CA SER A 2 23.32 14.09 11.29
C SER A 2 23.51 13.64 9.84
N PRO A 3 22.75 12.66 9.31
CA PRO A 3 22.82 12.32 7.89
C PRO A 3 22.33 13.53 7.08
N ALA A 4 23.13 13.98 6.13
CA ALA A 4 22.71 15.01 5.20
C ALA A 4 21.46 14.57 4.49
N SER A 5 20.41 15.40 4.46
CA SER A 5 19.17 15.12 3.75
C SER A 5 19.44 14.92 2.25
N PHE A 6 18.59 14.17 1.56
CA PHE A 6 18.68 13.92 0.12
C PHE A 6 18.83 15.22 -0.70
N SER A 7 18.23 16.34 -0.25
CA SER A 7 18.39 17.68 -0.85
C SER A 7 19.84 18.17 -0.82
N GLN A 8 20.56 17.91 0.26
CA GLN A 8 21.96 18.29 0.34
C GLN A 8 22.83 17.46 -0.61
N ARG A 9 22.44 16.19 -0.86
CA ARG A 9 23.13 15.32 -1.82
C ARG A 9 22.92 15.79 -3.27
N LEU A 10 21.71 16.25 -3.64
CA LEU A 10 21.43 16.80 -4.96
C LEU A 10 22.11 18.16 -5.19
N ALA A 11 22.15 19.04 -4.18
CA ALA A 11 22.79 20.35 -4.28
C ALA A 11 24.32 20.26 -4.41
N VAL A 12 24.95 19.31 -3.74
CA VAL A 12 26.42 19.09 -3.81
C VAL A 12 26.82 18.53 -5.19
N ASN A 13 25.95 17.72 -5.83
CA ASN A 13 26.26 17.14 -7.14
C ASN A 13 26.03 18.10 -8.33
N ALA A 14 25.29 19.19 -8.16
CA ALA A 14 25.06 20.15 -9.25
C ALA A 14 26.30 20.99 -9.62
N GLN A 15 27.36 20.98 -8.80
CA GLN A 15 28.59 21.73 -9.06
C GLN A 15 29.76 20.91 -9.65
N THR A 16 29.61 19.61 -9.83
CA THR A 16 30.69 18.75 -10.35
C THR A 16 30.61 18.57 -11.86
N LYS A 17 31.46 19.26 -12.60
CA LYS A 17 31.98 19.04 -13.95
C LYS A 17 31.21 18.10 -14.89
N ARG A 18 30.85 18.62 -16.07
CA ARG A 18 30.59 17.81 -17.27
C ARG A 18 31.73 16.80 -17.47
N LEU A 19 31.52 15.60 -16.98
CA LEU A 19 32.36 14.43 -17.28
C LEU A 19 31.85 13.82 -18.61
N SER A 20 32.79 13.39 -19.42
CA SER A 20 32.60 12.70 -20.70
C SER A 20 31.46 11.69 -20.69
N VAL A 21 30.63 11.71 -21.73
CA VAL A 21 29.55 10.74 -21.98
C VAL A 21 30.21 9.39 -22.32
N GLY A 22 30.65 8.66 -21.27
CA GLY A 22 30.81 7.22 -21.33
C GLY A 22 29.40 6.58 -21.30
N ALA A 23 29.20 5.54 -22.09
CA ALA A 23 27.93 4.80 -22.06
C ALA A 23 27.62 4.39 -20.61
N HIS A 24 26.57 4.98 -20.01
CA HIS A 24 26.13 4.61 -18.67
C HIS A 24 25.70 3.15 -18.70
N GLN A 25 26.17 2.36 -17.74
CA GLN A 25 25.63 1.03 -17.51
C GLN A 25 24.14 1.17 -17.11
N THR A 26 23.38 0.10 -17.23
CA THR A 26 21.95 0.12 -16.93
C THR A 26 21.65 -0.84 -15.79
N VAL A 27 20.92 -0.37 -14.80
CA VAL A 27 20.29 -1.21 -13.78
C VAL A 27 18.79 -1.30 -14.08
N LYS A 28 18.24 -2.52 -13.99
CA LYS A 28 16.85 -2.78 -14.35
C LYS A 28 16.01 -3.01 -13.13
N VAL A 29 14.81 -2.41 -13.09
CA VAL A 29 13.78 -2.64 -12.10
C VAL A 29 12.51 -3.15 -12.79
N GLY A 30 11.84 -4.11 -12.17
CA GLY A 30 10.62 -4.71 -12.68
C GLY A 30 9.39 -4.19 -11.94
N PHE A 31 8.33 -3.97 -12.68
CA PHE A 31 7.00 -3.68 -12.17
C PHE A 31 6.03 -4.74 -12.68
N LEU A 32 5.46 -5.53 -11.79
CA LEU A 32 4.45 -6.54 -12.09
C LEU A 32 3.15 -6.19 -11.38
N GLY A 33 2.18 -5.67 -12.09
CA GLY A 33 0.96 -5.20 -11.45
C GLY A 33 -0.26 -5.24 -12.39
N PRO A 34 -1.45 -5.00 -11.83
CA PRO A 34 -2.67 -4.87 -12.62
C PRO A 34 -2.66 -3.53 -13.37
N LEU A 35 -2.29 -3.53 -14.64
CA LEU A 35 -2.31 -2.33 -15.49
C LEU A 35 -3.60 -2.19 -16.27
N THR A 36 -4.37 -3.27 -16.35
CA THR A 36 -5.69 -3.35 -16.99
C THR A 36 -6.69 -4.01 -16.04
N GLY A 37 -7.99 -3.98 -16.41
CA GLY A 37 -9.06 -4.61 -15.64
C GLY A 37 -9.64 -3.74 -14.52
N PRO A 38 -10.52 -4.32 -13.66
CA PRO A 38 -11.27 -3.58 -12.64
C PRO A 38 -10.41 -3.01 -11.51
N ILE A 39 -9.24 -3.58 -11.26
CA ILE A 39 -8.33 -3.15 -10.18
C ILE A 39 -7.09 -2.42 -10.70
N ARG A 40 -7.14 -1.93 -11.94
CA ARG A 40 -6.04 -1.15 -12.54
C ARG A 40 -5.64 0.09 -11.74
N SER A 41 -6.54 0.61 -10.90
CA SER A 41 -6.29 1.74 -10.01
C SER A 41 -5.20 1.46 -8.96
N TRP A 42 -4.87 0.19 -8.72
CA TRP A 42 -3.80 -0.21 -7.80
C TRP A 42 -2.50 -0.65 -8.50
N GLY A 43 -2.41 -0.51 -9.80
CA GLY A 43 -1.22 -0.84 -10.58
C GLY A 43 -0.78 0.31 -11.49
N LEU A 44 -1.63 0.68 -12.45
CA LEU A 44 -1.27 1.68 -13.47
C LEU A 44 -0.83 3.03 -12.89
N PRO A 45 -1.51 3.62 -11.88
CA PRO A 45 -1.05 4.86 -11.27
C PRO A 45 0.33 4.73 -10.63
N GLY A 46 0.62 3.59 -10.01
CA GLY A 46 1.94 3.31 -9.43
C GLY A 46 3.04 3.23 -10.49
N LEU A 47 2.79 2.53 -11.60
CA LEU A 47 3.71 2.50 -12.73
C LEU A 47 3.98 3.91 -13.27
N ASN A 48 2.96 4.76 -13.34
CA ASN A 48 3.08 6.14 -13.77
C ASN A 48 3.97 6.96 -12.82
N GLY A 49 3.80 6.81 -11.52
CA GLY A 49 4.69 7.40 -10.52
C GLY A 49 6.14 6.94 -10.68
N CYS A 50 6.35 5.63 -10.86
CA CYS A 50 7.68 5.05 -11.09
C CYS A 50 8.35 5.62 -12.36
N ARG A 51 7.59 5.89 -13.43
CA ARG A 51 8.10 6.55 -14.64
C ARG A 51 8.63 7.95 -14.37
N ILE A 52 7.92 8.74 -13.53
CA ILE A 52 8.40 10.07 -13.14
C ILE A 52 9.70 9.95 -12.35
N TRP A 53 9.75 9.04 -11.38
CA TRP A 53 10.94 8.82 -10.57
C TRP A 53 12.15 8.42 -11.43
N VAL A 54 11.98 7.47 -12.35
CA VAL A 54 13.04 7.03 -13.27
C VAL A 54 13.53 8.16 -14.16
N ASP A 55 12.61 8.97 -14.69
CA ASP A 55 12.97 10.15 -15.49
C ASP A 55 13.78 11.16 -14.66
N TRP A 56 13.42 11.37 -13.39
CA TRP A 56 14.15 12.30 -12.52
C TRP A 56 15.54 11.77 -12.18
N ILE A 57 15.67 10.51 -11.79
CA ILE A 57 16.97 9.89 -11.49
C ILE A 57 17.89 9.93 -12.72
N ASN A 58 17.40 9.53 -13.88
CA ASN A 58 18.21 9.51 -15.09
C ASN A 58 18.64 10.91 -15.54
N ARG A 59 17.76 11.91 -15.40
CA ARG A 59 18.11 13.32 -15.70
C ARG A 59 19.16 13.90 -14.76
N THR A 60 19.24 13.41 -13.53
CA THR A 60 20.25 13.84 -12.54
C THR A 60 21.57 13.06 -12.64
N GLY A 61 21.72 12.22 -13.66
CA GLY A 61 22.93 11.46 -13.93
C GLY A 61 22.92 10.02 -13.46
N GLY A 62 21.73 9.48 -13.14
CA GLY A 62 21.54 8.09 -12.74
C GLY A 62 22.03 7.76 -11.32
N MET A 63 22.03 6.48 -11.00
CA MET A 63 22.45 5.93 -9.70
C MET A 63 23.96 5.71 -9.67
N LEU A 64 24.59 5.89 -8.52
CA LEU A 64 25.99 5.56 -8.29
C LEU A 64 26.11 4.14 -7.72
N ILE A 65 26.63 3.21 -8.53
CA ILE A 65 26.81 1.81 -8.14
C ILE A 65 28.28 1.42 -8.29
N GLY A 66 28.96 1.04 -7.21
CA GLY A 66 30.35 0.65 -7.24
C GLY A 66 31.31 1.70 -7.83
N GLY A 67 30.97 2.98 -7.68
CA GLY A 67 31.75 4.10 -8.24
C GLY A 67 31.42 4.48 -9.68
N ALA A 68 30.54 3.73 -10.38
CA ALA A 68 30.09 4.01 -11.75
C ALA A 68 28.64 4.51 -11.77
N ARG A 69 28.32 5.37 -12.75
CA ARG A 69 26.95 5.85 -12.99
C ARG A 69 26.17 4.87 -13.83
N HIS A 70 24.92 4.60 -13.40
CA HIS A 70 24.00 3.69 -14.06
C HIS A 70 22.69 4.39 -14.32
N ASN A 71 22.16 4.27 -15.53
CA ASN A 71 20.79 4.62 -15.80
C ASN A 71 19.85 3.57 -15.24
N VAL A 72 18.67 3.98 -14.77
CA VAL A 72 17.61 3.06 -14.36
C VAL A 72 16.70 2.79 -15.55
N GLN A 73 16.42 1.52 -15.80
CA GLN A 73 15.41 1.07 -16.76
C GLN A 73 14.25 0.42 -16.03
N LEU A 74 13.07 0.98 -16.18
CA LEU A 74 11.81 0.41 -15.65
C LEU A 74 11.19 -0.51 -16.71
N LEU A 75 10.96 -1.74 -16.34
CA LEU A 75 10.31 -2.77 -17.17
C LEU A 75 8.99 -3.16 -16.50
N ALA A 76 7.91 -3.20 -17.27
CA ALA A 76 6.58 -3.45 -16.73
C ALA A 76 5.90 -4.61 -17.43
N GLU A 77 5.21 -5.45 -16.65
CA GLU A 77 4.32 -6.52 -17.10
C GLU A 77 2.93 -6.33 -16.48
N ASP A 78 1.92 -6.44 -17.33
CA ASP A 78 0.53 -6.38 -16.90
C ASP A 78 0.03 -7.77 -16.52
N CYS A 79 -0.20 -8.00 -15.24
CA CYS A 79 -0.82 -9.24 -14.79
C CYS A 79 -2.35 -9.20 -14.77
N GLY A 80 -3.00 -8.03 -14.86
CA GLY A 80 -4.46 -7.88 -14.76
C GLY A 80 -5.06 -8.51 -13.49
N TYR A 81 -4.22 -8.77 -12.46
CA TYR A 81 -4.51 -9.54 -11.24
C TYR A 81 -4.83 -11.03 -11.50
N ASP A 82 -4.41 -11.56 -12.61
CA ASP A 82 -4.53 -12.96 -12.98
C ASP A 82 -3.28 -13.75 -12.55
N LEU A 83 -3.47 -14.96 -12.02
CA LEU A 83 -2.42 -15.77 -11.41
C LEU A 83 -1.41 -16.29 -12.45
N GLU A 84 -1.90 -16.72 -13.62
CA GLU A 84 -1.03 -17.26 -14.67
C GLU A 84 -0.23 -16.15 -15.33
N ARG A 85 -0.88 -15.02 -15.65
CA ARG A 85 -0.21 -13.83 -16.19
C ARG A 85 0.82 -13.27 -15.21
N ALA A 86 0.54 -13.30 -13.90
CA ALA A 86 1.51 -12.91 -12.89
C ALA A 86 2.74 -13.84 -12.90
N ALA A 87 2.52 -15.15 -12.98
CA ALA A 87 3.61 -16.14 -13.04
C ALA A 87 4.48 -15.97 -14.29
N GLU A 88 3.88 -15.76 -15.44
CA GLU A 88 4.59 -15.51 -16.70
C GLU A 88 5.35 -14.18 -16.68
N GLY A 89 4.69 -13.10 -16.25
CA GLY A 89 5.31 -11.77 -16.14
C GLY A 89 6.51 -11.77 -15.20
N ALA A 90 6.40 -12.43 -14.04
CA ALA A 90 7.52 -12.58 -13.12
C ALA A 90 8.72 -13.32 -13.77
N ARG A 91 8.46 -14.41 -14.51
CA ARG A 91 9.54 -15.13 -15.22
C ARG A 91 10.21 -14.24 -16.26
N ARG A 92 9.42 -13.52 -17.08
CA ARG A 92 9.98 -12.60 -18.09
C ARG A 92 10.85 -11.52 -17.44
N LEU A 93 10.37 -10.87 -16.39
CA LEU A 93 11.12 -9.81 -15.70
C LEU A 93 12.39 -10.33 -15.04
N VAL A 94 12.32 -11.46 -14.37
CA VAL A 94 13.46 -12.01 -13.60
C VAL A 94 14.44 -12.77 -14.47
N GLN A 95 13.96 -13.72 -15.29
CA GLN A 95 14.82 -14.62 -16.05
C GLN A 95 15.32 -14.01 -17.34
N ASP A 96 14.43 -13.37 -18.11
CA ASP A 96 14.79 -12.89 -19.47
C ASP A 96 15.36 -11.47 -19.38
N GLN A 97 14.89 -10.66 -18.45
CA GLN A 97 15.30 -9.26 -18.32
C GLN A 97 16.34 -9.04 -17.22
N GLY A 98 16.39 -9.86 -16.18
CA GLY A 98 17.37 -9.79 -15.09
C GLY A 98 17.20 -8.54 -14.22
N VAL A 99 15.97 -8.27 -13.76
CA VAL A 99 15.69 -7.14 -12.86
C VAL A 99 16.33 -7.33 -11.49
N GLY A 100 16.87 -6.25 -10.91
CA GLY A 100 17.49 -6.24 -9.59
C GLY A 100 16.50 -6.03 -8.44
N LEU A 101 15.34 -5.50 -8.74
CA LEU A 101 14.18 -5.34 -7.85
C LEU A 101 12.93 -5.68 -8.64
N LEU A 102 12.02 -6.44 -8.05
CA LEU A 102 10.67 -6.69 -8.57
C LEU A 102 9.65 -6.03 -7.63
N MET A 103 8.83 -5.13 -8.15
CA MET A 103 7.75 -4.48 -7.40
C MET A 103 6.42 -5.08 -7.81
N MET A 104 5.57 -5.41 -6.82
CA MET A 104 4.25 -6.04 -7.02
C MET A 104 3.21 -5.40 -6.10
N LEU A 105 1.94 -5.51 -6.50
CA LEU A 105 0.82 -5.30 -5.58
C LEU A 105 0.86 -6.35 -4.46
N GLY A 106 1.02 -7.62 -4.82
CA GLY A 106 1.01 -8.74 -3.88
C GLY A 106 -0.32 -9.50 -3.86
N GLY A 107 -0.64 -10.10 -2.71
CA GLY A 107 -1.85 -10.87 -2.50
C GLY A 107 -1.89 -12.16 -3.32
N ASP A 108 -3.03 -12.42 -3.94
CA ASP A 108 -3.23 -13.66 -4.67
C ASP A 108 -2.22 -13.84 -5.81
N THR A 109 -1.76 -12.75 -6.43
CA THR A 109 -0.78 -12.80 -7.54
C THR A 109 0.65 -13.12 -7.09
N PHE A 110 0.98 -12.93 -5.80
CA PHE A 110 2.30 -13.28 -5.27
C PHE A 110 2.45 -14.78 -4.98
N ARG A 111 1.40 -15.43 -4.47
CA ARG A 111 1.44 -16.83 -4.02
C ARG A 111 1.99 -17.82 -5.06
N PRO A 112 1.55 -17.81 -6.34
CA PRO A 112 2.02 -18.78 -7.33
C PRO A 112 3.49 -18.61 -7.73
N ILE A 113 4.10 -17.48 -7.41
CA ILE A 113 5.49 -17.17 -7.77
C ILE A 113 6.44 -17.07 -6.58
N GLN A 114 5.91 -17.19 -5.36
CA GLN A 114 6.69 -17.07 -4.12
C GLN A 114 7.96 -17.93 -4.13
N ASP A 115 7.81 -19.25 -4.32
CA ASP A 115 8.93 -20.18 -4.24
C ASP A 115 9.95 -19.93 -5.37
N TYR A 116 9.47 -19.56 -6.55
CA TYR A 116 10.32 -19.18 -7.67
C TYR A 116 11.19 -17.95 -7.34
N LEU A 117 10.59 -16.89 -6.79
CA LEU A 117 11.30 -15.66 -6.44
C LEU A 117 12.26 -15.87 -5.27
N MET A 118 11.82 -16.57 -4.22
CA MET A 118 12.62 -16.81 -3.02
C MET A 118 13.82 -17.71 -3.27
N SER A 119 13.64 -18.80 -4.05
CA SER A 119 14.75 -19.70 -4.42
C SER A 119 15.82 -19.00 -5.26
N ARG A 120 15.45 -18.00 -6.05
CA ARG A 120 16.37 -17.19 -6.87
C ARG A 120 16.89 -15.96 -6.13
N LYS A 121 16.49 -15.75 -4.87
CA LYS A 121 16.88 -14.60 -4.04
C LYS A 121 16.53 -13.26 -4.71
N VAL A 122 15.40 -13.19 -5.40
CA VAL A 122 14.93 -11.94 -6.04
C VAL A 122 14.44 -11.00 -4.96
N LEU A 123 15.03 -9.81 -4.84
CA LEU A 123 14.48 -8.77 -3.97
C LEU A 123 13.13 -8.32 -4.54
N THR A 124 12.09 -8.57 -3.79
CA THR A 124 10.71 -8.30 -4.21
C THR A 124 10.05 -7.37 -3.19
N SER A 125 9.28 -6.40 -3.63
CA SER A 125 8.42 -5.62 -2.75
C SER A 125 6.96 -5.91 -3.00
N THR A 126 6.16 -5.89 -1.91
CA THR A 126 4.71 -5.98 -1.92
C THR A 126 4.12 -4.76 -1.21
N LEU A 127 2.90 -4.38 -1.54
CA LEU A 127 2.10 -3.43 -0.76
C LEU A 127 1.37 -4.12 0.40
N LEU A 128 1.35 -5.45 0.40
CA LEU A 128 0.60 -6.27 1.36
C LEU A 128 1.55 -7.00 2.32
N PRO A 129 1.82 -6.49 3.51
CA PRO A 129 2.67 -7.20 4.48
C PRO A 129 2.07 -8.54 4.91
N SER A 130 0.79 -8.81 4.64
CA SER A 130 0.20 -10.15 4.77
C SER A 130 0.83 -11.21 3.87
N ASP A 131 1.61 -10.85 2.85
CA ASP A 131 2.38 -11.80 2.03
C ASP A 131 3.66 -12.26 2.72
N LEU A 132 4.13 -11.52 3.72
CA LEU A 132 5.33 -11.85 4.47
C LEU A 132 5.14 -13.13 5.31
N SER A 133 6.19 -13.92 5.38
CA SER A 133 6.28 -15.12 6.22
C SER A 133 7.75 -15.48 6.45
N PRO A 134 8.07 -16.44 7.32
CA PRO A 134 9.45 -16.96 7.42
C PRO A 134 10.00 -17.49 6.09
N ASP A 135 9.13 -17.94 5.17
CA ASP A 135 9.52 -18.47 3.86
C ASP A 135 9.80 -17.36 2.83
N THR A 136 9.60 -16.09 3.17
CA THR A 136 9.77 -14.96 2.24
C THR A 136 10.90 -14.02 2.66
N PRO A 137 12.16 -14.50 2.83
CA PRO A 137 13.27 -13.68 3.33
C PRO A 137 13.68 -12.54 2.41
N TYR A 138 13.34 -12.59 1.12
CA TYR A 138 13.65 -11.57 0.11
C TYR A 138 12.43 -10.75 -0.31
N LEU A 139 11.29 -10.92 0.36
CA LEU A 139 10.11 -10.08 0.21
C LEU A 139 10.11 -8.99 1.27
N ILE A 140 9.81 -7.75 0.88
CA ILE A 140 9.71 -6.59 1.78
C ILE A 140 8.39 -5.86 1.54
N ALA A 141 7.85 -5.26 2.60
CA ALA A 141 6.73 -4.31 2.55
C ALA A 141 7.22 -2.95 3.09
N PRO A 142 7.87 -2.12 2.21
CA PRO A 142 8.61 -0.95 2.68
C PRO A 142 7.81 0.35 2.63
N SER A 143 6.71 0.41 1.90
CA SER A 143 6.00 1.65 1.60
C SER A 143 4.57 1.66 2.09
N GLU A 144 3.80 0.67 1.75
CA GLU A 144 2.47 0.45 2.27
C GLU A 144 2.48 -0.69 3.28
N ILE A 145 1.72 -0.56 4.33
CA ILE A 145 1.52 -1.56 5.36
C ILE A 145 0.04 -1.92 5.49
N HIS A 146 -0.54 -2.19 4.31
CA HIS A 146 -1.95 -2.59 4.22
C HIS A 146 -2.27 -3.79 5.14
N PRO A 147 -3.30 -3.73 5.95
CA PRO A 147 -4.17 -2.59 6.23
C PRO A 147 -3.91 -1.97 7.62
N LEU A 148 -2.68 -2.09 8.16
CA LEU A 148 -2.37 -1.64 9.53
C LEU A 148 -2.67 -0.16 9.76
N TYR A 149 -2.55 0.67 8.74
CA TYR A 149 -2.84 2.11 8.82
C TYR A 149 -4.29 2.43 9.18
N ASN A 150 -5.24 1.50 8.98
CA ASN A 150 -6.64 1.69 9.35
C ASN A 150 -6.84 2.05 10.83
N VAL A 151 -5.93 1.60 11.70
CA VAL A 151 -6.04 1.84 13.13
C VAL A 151 -5.93 3.33 13.50
N THR A 152 -5.17 4.11 12.71
CA THR A 152 -4.91 5.53 13.01
C THR A 152 -6.19 6.35 12.88
N ALA A 153 -6.97 6.13 11.83
CA ALA A 153 -8.22 6.85 11.60
C ALA A 153 -9.30 6.47 12.63
N VAL A 154 -9.38 5.20 13.03
CA VAL A 154 -10.33 4.76 14.07
C VAL A 154 -9.98 5.36 15.43
N GLU A 155 -8.70 5.35 15.83
CA GLU A 155 -8.25 5.96 17.07
C GLU A 155 -8.52 7.48 17.07
N TRP A 156 -8.26 8.16 15.95
CA TRP A 156 -8.56 9.58 15.79
C TRP A 156 -10.06 9.85 15.88
N LEU A 157 -10.88 9.03 15.21
CA LEU A 157 -12.34 9.17 15.20
C LEU A 157 -12.90 9.05 16.62
N ALA A 158 -12.50 8.03 17.37
CA ALA A 158 -12.97 7.81 18.73
C ALA A 158 -12.66 8.98 19.68
N ARG A 159 -11.51 9.62 19.50
CA ARG A 159 -11.11 10.81 20.29
C ARG A 159 -11.87 12.08 19.90
N ASN A 160 -12.14 12.26 18.60
CA ASN A 160 -12.72 13.50 18.10
C ASN A 160 -14.24 13.45 17.95
N ARG A 161 -14.82 12.24 17.88
CA ARG A 161 -16.25 12.00 17.75
C ARG A 161 -16.70 10.92 18.76
N PRO A 162 -16.59 11.21 20.06
CA PRO A 162 -16.98 10.24 21.12
C PRO A 162 -18.48 9.94 21.15
N ASP A 163 -19.28 10.69 20.40
CA ASP A 163 -20.69 10.46 20.16
C ASP A 163 -20.98 9.26 19.23
N LEU A 164 -20.04 8.87 18.39
CA LEU A 164 -20.19 7.75 17.45
C LEU A 164 -19.80 6.43 18.14
N ARG A 165 -20.76 5.51 18.26
CA ARG A 165 -20.58 4.29 19.06
C ARG A 165 -20.87 2.98 18.33
N ARG A 166 -21.48 3.05 17.16
CA ARG A 166 -22.01 1.90 16.43
C ARG A 166 -21.48 1.89 15.00
N VAL A 167 -20.77 0.85 14.61
CA VAL A 167 -20.23 0.69 13.26
C VAL A 167 -20.84 -0.52 12.57
N ALA A 168 -21.26 -0.34 11.32
CA ALA A 168 -21.48 -1.43 10.39
C ALA A 168 -20.34 -1.45 9.36
N MET A 169 -19.82 -2.64 9.08
CA MET A 169 -18.66 -2.85 8.20
C MET A 169 -19.04 -3.71 7.01
N CYS A 170 -18.41 -3.49 5.87
CA CYS A 170 -18.46 -4.44 4.77
C CYS A 170 -17.08 -4.65 4.15
N SER A 171 -16.87 -5.83 3.57
CA SER A 171 -15.57 -6.24 3.04
C SER A 171 -15.71 -7.26 1.92
N GLN A 172 -14.84 -7.15 0.90
CA GLN A 172 -14.64 -8.26 -0.03
C GLN A 172 -13.87 -9.42 0.63
N THR A 173 -14.09 -10.66 0.13
CA THR A 173 -13.58 -11.90 0.75
C THR A 173 -12.34 -12.43 0.04
N ASP A 174 -11.30 -11.64 -0.05
CA ASP A 174 -10.02 -12.00 -0.68
C ASP A 174 -8.82 -11.65 0.20
N ALA A 175 -7.62 -11.80 -0.34
CA ALA A 175 -6.37 -11.47 0.35
C ALA A 175 -6.21 -9.97 0.67
N LEU A 176 -7.01 -9.10 0.07
CA LEU A 176 -7.03 -7.65 0.31
C LEU A 176 -8.06 -7.27 1.38
N GLY A 177 -9.30 -7.76 1.24
CA GLY A 177 -10.41 -7.37 2.10
C GLY A 177 -10.36 -7.97 3.51
N LEU A 178 -10.10 -9.26 3.64
CA LEU A 178 -10.16 -9.94 4.94
C LEU A 178 -9.14 -9.41 5.97
N PRO A 179 -7.87 -9.11 5.63
CA PRO A 179 -6.95 -8.46 6.58
C PRO A 179 -7.43 -7.07 7.02
N SER A 180 -8.05 -6.31 6.11
CA SER A 180 -8.64 -5.01 6.42
C SER A 180 -9.80 -5.13 7.40
N LEU A 181 -10.69 -6.10 7.18
CA LEU A 181 -11.79 -6.41 8.10
C LEU A 181 -11.28 -6.76 9.51
N ALA A 182 -10.27 -7.65 9.62
CA ALA A 182 -9.66 -8.00 10.90
C ALA A 182 -9.08 -6.78 11.61
N THR A 183 -8.41 -5.90 10.86
CA THR A 183 -7.78 -4.70 11.41
C THR A 183 -8.82 -3.70 11.92
N TYR A 184 -9.88 -3.44 11.14
CA TYR A 184 -10.98 -2.58 11.59
C TYR A 184 -11.72 -3.16 12.80
N ARG A 185 -12.01 -4.46 12.84
CA ARG A 185 -12.60 -5.12 14.03
C ARG A 185 -11.75 -4.88 15.28
N ALA A 186 -10.43 -5.11 15.15
CA ALA A 186 -9.51 -4.89 16.25
C ALA A 186 -9.48 -3.42 16.69
N ALA A 187 -9.48 -2.50 15.73
CA ALA A 187 -9.40 -1.06 15.99
C ALA A 187 -10.68 -0.54 16.64
N PHE A 188 -11.85 -0.81 16.09
CA PHE A 188 -13.12 -0.39 16.67
C PHE A 188 -13.35 -0.97 18.08
N ALA A 189 -13.04 -2.26 18.26
CA ALA A 189 -13.15 -2.89 19.58
C ALA A 189 -12.13 -2.33 20.59
N ALA A 190 -10.94 -1.88 20.16
CA ALA A 190 -9.95 -1.23 21.03
C ALA A 190 -10.46 0.12 21.55
N GLU A 191 -11.23 0.83 20.75
CA GLU A 191 -11.79 2.15 21.06
C GLU A 191 -13.21 2.08 21.66
N GLY A 192 -13.75 0.89 21.91
CA GLY A 192 -15.08 0.71 22.50
C GLY A 192 -16.22 1.09 21.56
N ILE A 193 -16.01 1.04 20.26
CA ILE A 193 -17.04 1.23 19.22
C ILE A 193 -17.64 -0.16 18.90
N GLU A 194 -18.95 -0.30 19.05
CA GLU A 194 -19.66 -1.55 18.85
C GLU A 194 -19.82 -1.89 17.36
N ALA A 195 -19.37 -3.06 16.94
CA ALA A 195 -19.66 -3.59 15.61
C ALA A 195 -21.08 -4.17 15.57
N VAL A 196 -22.03 -3.42 15.02
CA VAL A 196 -23.45 -3.78 14.98
C VAL A 196 -23.86 -4.56 13.73
N GLY A 197 -23.03 -4.56 12.70
CA GLY A 197 -23.28 -5.30 11.45
C GLY A 197 -22.01 -5.55 10.68
N GLU A 198 -22.00 -6.66 9.95
CA GLU A 198 -20.91 -7.02 9.05
C GLU A 198 -21.50 -7.72 7.83
N VAL A 199 -21.10 -7.27 6.65
CA VAL A 199 -21.46 -7.85 5.37
C VAL A 199 -20.20 -8.23 4.61
N ARG A 200 -20.12 -9.49 4.18
CA ARG A 200 -19.02 -9.96 3.32
C ARG A 200 -19.58 -10.27 1.94
N TYR A 201 -18.80 -10.00 0.92
CA TYR A 201 -19.18 -10.21 -0.47
C TYR A 201 -17.97 -10.62 -1.31
N ALA A 202 -18.24 -11.31 -2.41
CA ALA A 202 -17.23 -11.70 -3.37
C ALA A 202 -16.62 -10.46 -4.06
N PRO A 203 -15.34 -10.47 -4.44
CA PRO A 203 -14.68 -9.32 -5.06
C PRO A 203 -15.38 -8.79 -6.33
N GLU A 204 -16.06 -9.66 -7.07
CA GLU A 204 -16.83 -9.35 -8.28
C GLU A 204 -18.28 -8.92 -8.01
N ALA A 205 -18.70 -8.82 -6.75
CA ALA A 205 -20.06 -8.41 -6.38
C ALA A 205 -20.40 -7.01 -6.94
N THR A 206 -21.66 -6.81 -7.32
CA THR A 206 -22.16 -5.53 -7.85
C THR A 206 -23.40 -5.01 -7.12
N ASN A 207 -23.85 -5.70 -6.07
CA ASN A 207 -25.09 -5.42 -5.33
C ASN A 207 -24.92 -4.44 -4.16
N ALA A 208 -24.23 -3.34 -4.39
CA ALA A 208 -23.90 -2.35 -3.35
C ALA A 208 -25.13 -1.81 -2.60
N GLU A 209 -26.29 -1.63 -3.28
CA GLU A 209 -27.52 -1.14 -2.65
C GLU A 209 -28.07 -2.14 -1.61
N GLU A 210 -28.00 -3.44 -1.89
CA GLU A 210 -28.42 -4.49 -0.94
C GLU A 210 -27.47 -4.55 0.26
N ILE A 211 -26.15 -4.45 0.02
CA ILE A 211 -25.11 -4.44 1.07
C ILE A 211 -25.36 -3.26 2.01
N VAL A 212 -25.47 -2.05 1.49
CA VAL A 212 -25.71 -0.86 2.28
C VAL A 212 -27.06 -0.92 2.98
N GLY A 213 -28.12 -1.39 2.30
CA GLY A 213 -29.44 -1.61 2.89
C GLY A 213 -29.36 -2.52 4.13
N ALA A 214 -28.67 -3.66 4.01
CA ALA A 214 -28.47 -4.59 5.14
C ALA A 214 -27.68 -3.95 6.30
N MET A 215 -26.66 -3.13 6.01
CA MET A 215 -25.91 -2.41 7.03
C MET A 215 -26.78 -1.39 7.77
N LEU A 216 -27.61 -0.64 7.06
CA LEU A 216 -28.47 0.41 7.62
C LEU A 216 -29.60 -0.13 8.52
N THR A 217 -30.03 -1.39 8.32
CA THR A 217 -31.02 -2.01 9.24
C THR A 217 -30.53 -2.12 10.68
N ARG A 218 -29.23 -1.96 10.91
CA ARG A 218 -28.59 -2.00 12.23
C ARG A 218 -28.46 -0.63 12.88
N GLU A 219 -28.95 0.43 12.25
CA GLU A 219 -28.87 1.82 12.71
C GLU A 219 -27.46 2.22 13.15
N PRO A 220 -26.45 2.11 12.27
CA PRO A 220 -25.08 2.47 12.59
C PRO A 220 -24.88 3.99 12.58
N ASP A 221 -23.97 4.47 13.44
CA ASP A 221 -23.42 5.83 13.38
C ASP A 221 -22.33 5.96 12.32
N ILE A 222 -21.65 4.83 12.06
CA ILE A 222 -20.49 4.73 11.18
C ILE A 222 -20.73 3.64 10.14
N LEU A 223 -20.53 3.96 8.87
CA LEU A 223 -20.36 2.97 7.80
C LEU A 223 -18.86 2.84 7.50
N CYS A 224 -18.37 1.61 7.51
CA CYS A 224 -16.97 1.30 7.26
C CYS A 224 -16.83 0.44 5.99
N TRP A 225 -16.18 1.02 4.99
CA TRP A 225 -15.75 0.29 3.81
C TRP A 225 -14.35 -0.28 4.08
N CYS A 226 -14.25 -1.56 4.43
CA CYS A 226 -12.99 -2.26 4.44
C CYS A 226 -12.42 -2.29 3.01
N THR A 227 -11.22 -2.81 2.79
CA THR A 227 -10.64 -2.81 1.45
C THR A 227 -11.58 -3.46 0.44
N SER A 228 -11.86 -2.72 -0.61
CA SER A 228 -12.70 -3.11 -1.74
C SER A 228 -12.17 -2.44 -2.99
N TYR A 229 -12.43 -3.04 -4.14
CA TYR A 229 -12.06 -2.44 -5.42
C TYR A 229 -12.75 -1.09 -5.62
N GLU A 230 -12.07 -0.14 -6.26
CA GLU A 230 -12.56 1.22 -6.49
C GLU A 230 -14.03 1.26 -6.99
N PRO A 231 -14.45 0.47 -7.99
CA PRO A 231 -15.83 0.48 -8.45
C PRO A 231 -16.84 0.17 -7.34
N MET A 232 -16.51 -0.77 -6.44
CA MET A 232 -17.37 -1.15 -5.33
C MET A 232 -17.40 -0.06 -4.24
N VAL A 233 -16.25 0.52 -3.85
CA VAL A 233 -16.21 1.65 -2.90
C VAL A 233 -17.08 2.80 -3.41
N HIS A 234 -17.00 3.10 -4.70
CA HIS A 234 -17.84 4.12 -5.32
C HIS A 234 -19.33 3.74 -5.29
N ALA A 235 -19.67 2.49 -5.62
CA ALA A 235 -21.07 2.03 -5.60
C ALA A 235 -21.66 2.03 -4.18
N LEU A 236 -20.91 1.57 -3.16
CA LEU A 236 -21.32 1.61 -1.75
C LEU A 236 -21.56 3.05 -1.27
N THR A 237 -20.67 3.96 -1.64
CA THR A 237 -20.78 5.38 -1.25
C THR A 237 -22.01 6.03 -1.89
N VAL A 238 -22.26 5.77 -3.19
CA VAL A 238 -23.46 6.24 -3.89
C VAL A 238 -24.73 5.62 -3.30
N ALA A 239 -24.71 4.34 -2.93
CA ALA A 239 -25.85 3.68 -2.28
C ALA A 239 -26.16 4.30 -0.92
N ALA A 240 -25.14 4.60 -0.10
CA ALA A 240 -25.31 5.29 1.18
C ALA A 240 -25.87 6.71 0.98
N PHE A 241 -25.42 7.44 -0.03
CA PHE A 241 -25.96 8.76 -0.40
C PHE A 241 -27.44 8.67 -0.76
N ARG A 242 -27.82 7.75 -1.65
CA ARG A 242 -29.20 7.53 -2.08
C ARG A 242 -30.12 7.11 -0.92
N ALA A 243 -29.60 6.31 0.00
CA ALA A 243 -30.31 5.91 1.22
C ALA A 243 -30.44 7.04 2.24
N GLY A 244 -29.86 8.23 1.99
CA GLY A 244 -29.93 9.38 2.88
C GLY A 244 -29.11 9.25 4.16
N PHE A 245 -28.08 8.40 4.18
CA PHE A 245 -27.18 8.26 5.33
C PHE A 245 -26.51 9.61 5.68
N ARG A 246 -26.44 9.93 6.98
CA ARG A 246 -25.89 11.20 7.48
C ARG A 246 -24.81 11.00 8.55
N GLY A 247 -24.44 9.74 8.82
CA GLY A 247 -23.38 9.40 9.78
C GLY A 247 -21.99 9.52 9.17
N GLN A 248 -21.02 9.03 9.90
CA GLN A 248 -19.62 9.00 9.47
C GLN A 248 -19.38 7.87 8.47
N ILE A 249 -18.64 8.18 7.41
CA ILE A 249 -18.06 7.13 6.55
C ILE A 249 -16.54 7.08 6.79
N ILE A 250 -16.02 5.88 6.95
CA ILE A 250 -14.59 5.57 6.98
C ILE A 250 -14.28 4.47 5.97
N SER A 251 -13.21 4.62 5.22
CA SER A 251 -12.78 3.63 4.22
C SER A 251 -11.31 3.31 4.33
N CYS A 252 -10.94 2.08 4.04
CA CYS A 252 -9.54 1.70 3.87
C CYS A 252 -8.93 2.44 2.68
N THR A 253 -9.67 2.51 1.58
CA THR A 253 -9.30 3.22 0.36
C THR A 253 -10.42 4.15 -0.07
N ALA A 254 -10.07 5.28 -0.65
CA ALA A 254 -11.02 6.22 -1.26
C ALA A 254 -10.44 6.73 -2.59
N ASP A 255 -9.95 5.80 -3.41
CA ASP A 255 -9.38 6.11 -4.71
C ASP A 255 -10.34 6.95 -5.55
N ASN A 256 -9.79 7.96 -6.22
CA ASN A 256 -10.58 8.90 -7.02
C ASN A 256 -11.73 9.57 -6.23
N TYR A 257 -11.49 9.95 -4.97
CA TYR A 257 -12.51 10.54 -4.09
C TYR A 257 -13.20 11.77 -4.72
N ARG A 258 -12.54 12.50 -5.63
CA ARG A 258 -13.16 13.61 -6.37
C ARG A 258 -14.34 13.13 -7.21
N ARG A 259 -14.23 11.96 -7.83
CA ARG A 259 -15.36 11.33 -8.54
C ARG A 259 -16.48 10.88 -7.60
N LEU A 260 -16.17 10.58 -6.33
CA LEU A 260 -17.20 10.32 -5.33
C LEU A 260 -18.03 11.59 -5.08
N ALA A 261 -17.37 12.75 -4.96
CA ALA A 261 -18.06 14.04 -4.83
C ALA A 261 -18.92 14.38 -6.06
N GLU A 262 -18.44 14.08 -7.27
CA GLU A 262 -19.21 14.27 -8.52
C GLU A 262 -20.44 13.35 -8.61
N ARG A 263 -20.35 12.11 -8.10
CA ARG A 263 -21.44 11.13 -8.13
C ARG A 263 -22.44 11.27 -6.99
N THR A 264 -22.09 12.02 -5.96
CA THR A 264 -22.90 12.27 -4.76
C THR A 264 -23.08 13.76 -4.56
N SER A 265 -22.35 14.37 -3.66
CA SER A 265 -22.14 15.82 -3.55
C SER A 265 -20.91 16.10 -2.69
N VAL A 266 -20.36 17.32 -2.77
CA VAL A 266 -19.26 17.76 -1.91
C VAL A 266 -19.66 17.69 -0.44
N GLU A 267 -20.90 18.09 -0.13
CA GLU A 267 -21.44 18.07 1.24
C GLU A 267 -21.58 16.62 1.78
N PHE A 268 -21.89 15.66 0.93
CA PHE A 268 -22.04 14.27 1.37
C PHE A 268 -20.69 13.64 1.72
N VAL A 269 -19.65 13.90 0.92
CA VAL A 269 -18.31 13.37 1.18
C VAL A 269 -17.52 14.20 2.19
N GLU A 270 -18.02 15.35 2.62
CA GLU A 270 -17.40 16.17 3.66
C GLU A 270 -17.25 15.38 4.96
N GLY A 271 -16.03 15.32 5.50
CA GLY A 271 -15.74 14.55 6.69
C GLY A 271 -15.45 13.06 6.48
N PHE A 272 -15.53 12.53 5.26
CA PHE A 272 -15.15 11.15 4.93
C PHE A 272 -13.70 10.91 5.35
N LEU A 273 -13.42 9.80 6.04
CA LEU A 273 -12.10 9.45 6.56
C LEU A 273 -11.46 8.32 5.76
N PHE A 274 -10.19 8.48 5.45
CA PHE A 274 -9.33 7.45 4.86
C PHE A 274 -7.85 7.75 5.16
N GLN A 275 -6.88 7.11 4.49
CA GLN A 275 -5.49 7.17 4.95
C GLN A 275 -4.48 7.63 3.90
N PHE A 276 -4.94 8.14 2.75
CA PHE A 276 -4.06 8.49 1.63
C PHE A 276 -4.22 9.96 1.23
N PRO A 277 -3.27 10.83 1.61
CA PRO A 277 -3.36 12.26 1.31
C PRO A 277 -3.01 12.57 -0.15
N ASP A 278 -3.49 13.71 -0.62
CA ASP A 278 -2.89 14.38 -1.76
C ASP A 278 -1.52 14.95 -1.34
N PHE A 279 -0.54 14.89 -2.24
CA PHE A 279 0.84 15.28 -1.89
C PHE A 279 1.10 16.79 -1.95
N ASP A 280 0.10 17.58 -2.32
CA ASP A 280 0.10 19.03 -2.12
C ASP A 280 -0.29 19.46 -0.70
N ASP A 281 -0.56 18.50 0.20
CA ASP A 281 -0.93 18.77 1.57
C ASP A 281 0.16 19.53 2.33
N PRO A 282 -0.18 20.66 3.00
CA PRO A 282 0.80 21.45 3.74
C PRO A 282 1.58 20.69 4.83
N GLU A 283 0.96 19.66 5.44
CA GLU A 283 1.58 18.84 6.50
C GLU A 283 2.73 17.97 5.96
N LEU A 284 2.82 17.79 4.65
CA LEU A 284 3.92 17.04 4.01
C LEU A 284 5.10 17.93 3.65
N ARG A 285 4.95 19.27 3.69
CA ARG A 285 6.00 20.22 3.23
C ARG A 285 7.31 20.05 3.98
N ASP A 286 7.24 19.87 5.30
CA ASP A 286 8.40 19.79 6.19
C ASP A 286 8.72 18.34 6.60
N LYS A 287 8.03 17.35 6.04
CA LYS A 287 8.35 15.94 6.27
C LYS A 287 9.62 15.56 5.50
N ALA A 288 10.45 14.72 6.13
CA ALA A 288 11.57 14.09 5.43
C ALA A 288 11.00 13.11 4.39
N PHE A 289 10.77 13.62 3.21
CA PHE A 289 10.21 12.88 2.11
C PHE A 289 11.33 12.43 1.17
N PHE A 290 11.22 11.25 0.61
CA PHE A 290 12.23 10.69 -0.27
C PHE A 290 12.53 11.59 -1.49
N PHE A 291 11.56 12.33 -2.02
CA PHE A 291 11.76 13.30 -3.09
C PHE A 291 12.11 14.72 -2.63
N ASN A 292 12.00 15.04 -1.36
CA ASN A 292 12.10 16.40 -0.80
C ASN A 292 11.09 17.42 -1.38
N ARG A 293 10.20 17.01 -2.26
CA ARG A 293 9.27 17.88 -2.98
C ARG A 293 7.98 17.14 -3.30
N PRO A 294 7.19 16.74 -2.30
CA PRO A 294 5.98 15.98 -2.53
C PRO A 294 4.98 16.73 -3.42
N ALA A 295 4.82 18.04 -3.24
CA ALA A 295 3.94 18.86 -4.07
C ALA A 295 4.40 18.92 -5.54
N GLU A 296 5.72 19.06 -5.82
CA GLU A 296 6.23 19.06 -7.20
C GLU A 296 6.01 17.68 -7.87
N PHE A 297 6.13 16.59 -7.12
CA PHE A 297 5.82 15.26 -7.63
C PHE A 297 4.33 15.12 -7.95
N PHE A 298 3.47 15.60 -7.07
CA PHE A 298 2.02 15.58 -7.25
C PHE A 298 1.60 16.42 -8.48
N ASP A 299 2.16 17.63 -8.63
CA ASP A 299 1.92 18.50 -9.77
C ASP A 299 2.40 17.87 -11.10
N GLU A 300 3.64 17.32 -11.12
CA GLU A 300 4.17 16.61 -12.27
C GLU A 300 3.34 15.40 -12.63
N TYR A 301 2.88 14.65 -11.62
CA TYR A 301 2.03 13.48 -11.82
C TYR A 301 0.69 13.87 -12.46
N ASN A 302 -0.03 14.84 -11.88
CA ASN A 302 -1.33 15.27 -12.40
C ASN A 302 -1.23 15.93 -13.78
N ARG A 303 -0.13 16.62 -14.05
CA ARG A 303 0.15 17.18 -15.37
C ARG A 303 0.36 16.10 -16.44
N ARG A 304 1.05 15.00 -16.11
CA ARG A 304 1.35 13.89 -17.05
C ARG A 304 0.22 12.88 -17.17
N PHE A 305 -0.49 12.65 -16.08
CA PHE A 305 -1.48 11.59 -15.93
C PHE A 305 -2.74 12.14 -15.23
N PRO A 306 -3.50 13.03 -15.87
CA PRO A 306 -4.65 13.65 -15.25
C PRO A 306 -5.68 12.61 -14.80
N ASP A 307 -6.41 12.92 -13.71
CA ASP A 307 -7.50 12.12 -13.13
C ASP A 307 -7.12 10.66 -12.78
N SER A 308 -5.84 10.40 -12.54
CA SER A 308 -5.36 9.05 -12.23
C SER A 308 -4.56 8.94 -10.92
N TRP A 309 -4.53 10.01 -10.11
CA TRP A 309 -3.89 9.98 -8.80
C TRP A 309 -4.65 9.08 -7.83
N THR A 310 -3.94 8.12 -7.24
CA THR A 310 -4.40 7.21 -6.19
C THR A 310 -3.28 7.01 -5.16
N ALA A 311 -3.55 6.27 -4.09
CA ALA A 311 -2.56 5.90 -3.10
C ALA A 311 -1.29 5.32 -3.72
N VAL A 312 -1.43 4.34 -4.61
CA VAL A 312 -0.29 3.65 -5.21
C VAL A 312 0.57 4.54 -6.12
N SER A 313 0.11 5.74 -6.48
CA SER A 313 0.88 6.68 -7.32
C SER A 313 2.24 7.03 -6.71
N TRP A 314 2.37 6.96 -5.38
CA TRP A 314 3.59 7.25 -4.64
C TRP A 314 4.18 6.04 -3.91
N GLU A 315 3.39 5.02 -3.58
CA GLU A 315 3.82 3.89 -2.75
C GLU A 315 4.94 3.08 -3.39
N TYR A 316 4.80 2.74 -4.67
CA TYR A 316 5.90 2.07 -5.40
C TYR A 316 7.12 2.97 -5.57
N VAL A 317 6.89 4.27 -5.64
CA VAL A 317 7.99 5.24 -5.74
C VAL A 317 8.78 5.32 -4.44
N ALA A 318 8.11 5.25 -3.30
CA ALA A 318 8.75 5.16 -1.99
C ALA A 318 9.67 3.92 -1.91
N THR A 319 9.21 2.80 -2.47
CA THR A 319 10.04 1.59 -2.60
C THR A 319 11.30 1.82 -3.45
N LEU A 320 11.15 2.48 -4.59
CA LEU A 320 12.28 2.79 -5.48
C LEU A 320 13.31 3.70 -4.81
N ASP A 321 12.84 4.68 -4.06
CA ASP A 321 13.74 5.64 -3.41
C ASP A 321 14.52 4.98 -2.27
N LEU A 322 13.85 4.16 -1.46
CA LEU A 322 14.49 3.38 -0.41
C LEU A 322 15.49 2.36 -1.00
N TRP A 323 15.13 1.71 -2.11
CA TRP A 323 16.01 0.80 -2.84
C TRP A 323 17.23 1.53 -3.41
N HIS A 324 17.04 2.71 -4.00
CA HIS A 324 18.12 3.55 -4.53
C HIS A 324 19.15 3.86 -3.44
N ALA A 325 18.69 4.38 -2.30
CA ALA A 325 19.58 4.69 -1.17
C ALA A 325 20.34 3.45 -0.67
N ALA A 326 19.68 2.28 -0.67
CA ALA A 326 20.31 1.03 -0.25
C ALA A 326 21.33 0.51 -1.28
N VAL A 327 21.07 0.64 -2.57
CA VAL A 327 22.00 0.27 -3.67
C VAL A 327 23.26 1.14 -3.62
N GLU A 328 23.11 2.44 -3.48
CA GLU A 328 24.26 3.36 -3.35
C GLU A 328 25.09 3.04 -2.09
N LYS A 329 24.43 2.79 -0.95
CA LYS A 329 25.08 2.40 0.30
C LYS A 329 25.79 1.05 0.20
N ALA A 330 25.21 0.07 -0.47
CA ALA A 330 25.79 -1.26 -0.69
C ALA A 330 26.91 -1.23 -1.75
N GLY A 331 26.95 -0.21 -2.62
CA GLY A 331 27.85 -0.16 -3.78
C GLY A 331 27.56 -1.25 -4.83
N THR A 332 26.41 -1.87 -4.78
CA THR A 332 26.00 -2.98 -5.67
C THR A 332 24.47 -3.07 -5.73
N ALA A 333 23.95 -3.59 -6.84
CA ALA A 333 22.54 -3.92 -7.00
C ALA A 333 22.21 -5.39 -6.62
N ALA A 334 23.18 -6.15 -6.06
CA ALA A 334 22.95 -7.54 -5.65
C ALA A 334 21.90 -7.62 -4.54
N PRO A 335 20.79 -8.37 -4.71
CA PRO A 335 19.63 -8.37 -3.82
C PRO A 335 19.95 -8.55 -2.33
N VAL A 336 20.80 -9.53 -2.01
CA VAL A 336 21.19 -9.83 -0.61
C VAL A 336 21.89 -8.64 0.05
N SER A 337 22.83 -8.01 -0.67
CA SER A 337 23.59 -6.85 -0.15
C SER A 337 22.69 -5.62 -0.02
N VAL A 338 21.80 -5.40 -0.98
CA VAL A 338 20.84 -4.30 -0.96
C VAL A 338 19.88 -4.46 0.21
N LEU A 339 19.31 -5.64 0.41
CA LEU A 339 18.42 -5.92 1.54
C LEU A 339 19.12 -5.70 2.89
N ALA A 340 20.37 -6.16 3.02
CA ALA A 340 21.16 -5.95 4.22
C ALA A 340 21.43 -4.45 4.47
N ALA A 341 21.78 -3.70 3.42
CA ALA A 341 22.01 -2.26 3.51
C ALA A 341 20.73 -1.48 3.85
N MET A 342 19.58 -1.89 3.27
CA MET A 342 18.26 -1.31 3.51
C MET A 342 17.83 -1.46 4.97
N LYS A 343 18.05 -2.63 5.57
CA LYS A 343 17.66 -2.96 6.95
C LYS A 343 18.71 -2.60 8.00
N HIS A 344 19.86 -2.08 7.59
CA HIS A 344 20.96 -1.77 8.50
C HIS A 344 20.55 -0.74 9.55
N GLY A 345 20.71 -1.12 10.84
CA GLY A 345 20.29 -0.28 11.97
C GLY A 345 18.81 -0.41 12.34
N GLY A 346 18.03 -1.22 11.62
CA GLY A 346 16.63 -1.52 11.93
C GLY A 346 15.65 -0.38 11.64
N LEU A 347 16.12 0.74 11.10
CA LEU A 347 15.32 1.90 10.73
C LEU A 347 15.40 2.15 9.22
N GLY A 348 14.38 2.81 8.68
CA GLY A 348 14.32 3.25 7.29
C GLY A 348 13.55 4.56 7.14
N GLU A 349 13.83 5.29 6.08
CA GLU A 349 13.03 6.46 5.70
C GLU A 349 11.75 5.97 5.03
N HIS A 350 10.62 6.39 5.58
CA HIS A 350 9.29 6.15 5.04
C HIS A 350 8.71 7.45 4.49
N ALA A 351 7.70 7.37 3.66
CA ALA A 351 7.02 8.55 3.10
C ALA A 351 6.57 9.56 4.17
N PHE A 352 6.23 9.08 5.35
CA PHE A 352 5.72 9.92 6.46
C PHE A 352 6.70 10.10 7.62
N GLY A 353 7.96 9.75 7.44
CA GLY A 353 9.02 9.92 8.45
C GLY A 353 9.86 8.67 8.65
N ILE A 354 10.56 8.62 9.79
CA ILE A 354 11.38 7.46 10.13
C ILE A 354 10.49 6.33 10.63
N ALA A 355 10.69 5.16 10.09
CA ALA A 355 9.96 3.94 10.43
C ALA A 355 10.92 2.80 10.83
N LYS A 356 10.40 1.75 11.41
CA LYS A 356 11.17 0.60 11.91
C LYS A 356 10.86 -0.65 11.10
N TRP A 357 11.91 -1.35 10.70
CA TRP A 357 11.79 -2.71 10.17
C TRP A 357 11.32 -3.65 11.29
N SER A 358 10.13 -4.19 11.15
CA SER A 358 9.46 -5.01 12.17
C SER A 358 8.36 -5.86 11.52
N GLY A 359 7.60 -6.62 12.33
CA GLY A 359 6.46 -7.38 11.85
C GLY A 359 6.49 -8.86 12.21
N SER A 360 7.56 -9.37 12.85
CA SER A 360 7.69 -10.80 13.19
C SER A 360 6.49 -11.38 13.92
N ASP A 361 5.87 -10.62 14.82
CA ASP A 361 4.68 -11.05 15.57
C ASP A 361 3.43 -11.25 14.70
N LEU A 362 3.32 -10.44 13.62
CA LEU A 362 2.15 -10.44 12.73
C LEU A 362 2.38 -11.25 11.46
N PHE A 363 3.61 -11.23 10.95
CA PHE A 363 3.94 -11.71 9.61
C PHE A 363 5.02 -12.80 9.60
N GLY A 364 5.63 -13.11 10.76
CA GLY A 364 6.65 -14.16 10.88
C GLY A 364 8.07 -13.71 10.51
N ASN A 365 8.25 -12.49 10.01
CA ASN A 365 9.55 -11.88 9.80
C ASN A 365 9.48 -10.34 9.98
N ASP A 366 10.63 -9.67 10.08
CA ASP A 366 10.74 -8.23 10.26
C ASP A 366 11.05 -7.51 8.94
N ASN A 367 10.30 -7.80 7.88
CA ASN A 367 10.45 -7.21 6.56
C ASN A 367 9.38 -6.16 6.21
N ALA A 368 8.55 -5.75 7.16
CA ALA A 368 7.66 -4.60 7.03
C ALA A 368 8.29 -3.36 7.65
N LEU A 369 8.21 -2.21 6.96
CA LEU A 369 8.67 -0.92 7.45
C LEU A 369 7.49 -0.19 8.08
N ILE A 370 7.35 -0.26 9.40
CA ILE A 370 6.17 0.23 10.14
C ILE A 370 6.51 1.53 10.86
N GLY A 371 5.75 2.58 10.58
CA GLY A 371 5.90 3.92 11.15
C GLY A 371 4.56 4.59 11.42
N ASP A 372 4.62 5.91 11.60
CA ASP A 372 3.44 6.75 11.74
C ASP A 372 2.71 6.85 10.39
N TRP A 373 1.39 7.02 10.45
CA TRP A 373 0.56 7.12 9.26
C TRP A 373 -0.45 8.27 9.38
N PRO A 374 -0.73 9.01 8.28
CA PRO A 374 -1.69 10.11 8.32
C PRO A 374 -3.12 9.60 8.48
N VAL A 375 -3.92 10.42 9.13
CA VAL A 375 -5.38 10.39 9.09
C VAL A 375 -5.81 11.45 8.11
N VAL A 376 -6.50 11.05 7.06
CA VAL A 376 -6.95 11.94 6.00
C VAL A 376 -8.45 12.11 6.06
N ARG A 377 -8.90 13.35 5.92
CA ARG A 377 -10.30 13.72 5.90
C ARG A 377 -10.60 14.55 4.65
N ILE A 378 -11.72 14.29 4.01
CA ILE A 378 -12.20 15.20 2.97
C ILE A 378 -12.71 16.45 3.64
N THR A 379 -12.12 17.59 3.28
CA THR A 379 -12.45 18.91 3.80
C THR A 379 -12.51 19.91 2.65
N GLY A 380 -13.65 20.55 2.44
CA GLY A 380 -13.87 21.45 1.30
C GLY A 380 -13.66 20.77 -0.05
N GLY A 381 -13.98 19.47 -0.15
CA GLY A 381 -13.80 18.67 -1.38
C GLY A 381 -12.36 18.23 -1.66
N GLN A 382 -11.43 18.38 -0.70
CA GLN A 382 -10.03 18.00 -0.84
C GLN A 382 -9.61 17.00 0.26
N ALA A 383 -8.77 16.05 -0.09
CA ALA A 383 -8.15 15.13 0.87
C ALA A 383 -7.08 15.88 1.67
N ARG A 384 -7.27 16.02 2.98
CA ARG A 384 -6.36 16.77 3.87
C ARG A 384 -5.98 15.94 5.09
N ILE A 385 -4.71 16.02 5.46
CA ILE A 385 -4.19 15.41 6.69
C ILE A 385 -4.72 16.20 7.87
N VAL A 386 -5.38 15.51 8.81
CA VAL A 386 -5.89 16.11 10.05
C VAL A 386 -5.09 15.67 11.28
N ALA A 387 -4.31 14.60 11.17
CA ALA A 387 -3.42 14.11 12.22
C ALA A 387 -2.44 13.07 11.67
N PHE A 388 -1.45 12.73 12.47
CA PHE A 388 -0.65 11.51 12.31
C PHE A 388 -0.91 10.59 13.51
N GLY A 389 -1.12 9.30 13.25
CA GLY A 389 -1.23 8.27 14.27
C GLY A 389 -0.03 7.34 14.26
N SER A 390 0.40 6.89 15.44
CA SER A 390 1.52 5.95 15.55
C SER A 390 1.04 4.51 15.52
N ILE A 391 1.24 3.84 14.39
CA ILE A 391 0.94 2.41 14.25
C ILE A 391 1.79 1.58 15.21
N PRO A 392 3.12 1.81 15.38
CA PRO A 392 3.91 1.09 16.37
C PRO A 392 3.35 1.20 17.79
N ASP A 393 2.91 2.38 18.21
CA ASP A 393 2.32 2.60 19.52
C ASP A 393 0.97 1.91 19.69
N TRP A 394 0.14 1.94 18.64
CA TRP A 394 -1.11 1.22 18.63
C TRP A 394 -0.88 -0.30 18.72
N LEU A 395 0.05 -0.85 17.95
CA LEU A 395 0.40 -2.29 18.01
C LEU A 395 0.93 -2.69 19.39
N ARG A 396 1.72 -1.84 20.05
CA ARG A 396 2.20 -2.11 21.40
C ARG A 396 1.04 -2.23 22.40
N ARG A 397 -0.02 -1.43 22.26
CA ARG A 397 -1.20 -1.43 23.14
C ARG A 397 -2.20 -2.52 22.77
N HIS A 398 -2.42 -2.75 21.49
CA HIS A 398 -3.55 -3.52 20.98
C HIS A 398 -3.18 -4.67 20.03
N GLY A 399 -1.88 -4.93 19.81
CA GLY A 399 -1.41 -5.97 18.88
C GLY A 399 -1.91 -7.40 19.21
N VAL A 400 -2.14 -7.70 20.50
CA VAL A 400 -2.76 -8.99 20.92
C VAL A 400 -4.16 -9.12 20.32
N ARG A 401 -4.97 -8.05 20.37
CA ARG A 401 -6.31 -8.03 19.80
C ARG A 401 -6.29 -8.20 18.29
N LEU A 402 -5.37 -7.51 17.60
CA LEU A 402 -5.22 -7.66 16.15
C LEU A 402 -4.87 -9.10 15.77
N ARG A 403 -3.90 -9.72 16.47
CA ARG A 403 -3.57 -11.13 16.24
C ARG A 403 -4.75 -12.07 16.47
N HIS A 404 -5.60 -11.77 17.46
CA HIS A 404 -6.83 -12.53 17.70
C HIS A 404 -7.77 -12.45 16.49
N GLU A 405 -8.05 -11.26 15.97
CA GLU A 405 -8.94 -11.08 14.82
C GLU A 405 -8.37 -11.71 13.54
N LEU A 406 -7.06 -11.52 13.29
CA LEU A 406 -6.38 -12.18 12.17
C LEU A 406 -6.47 -13.71 12.28
N ARG A 407 -6.25 -14.25 13.48
CA ARG A 407 -6.33 -15.69 13.73
C ARG A 407 -7.74 -16.25 13.57
N ALA A 408 -8.75 -15.50 13.96
CA ALA A 408 -10.17 -15.89 13.79
C ALA A 408 -10.55 -16.01 12.31
N LEU A 409 -9.85 -15.32 11.41
CA LEU A 409 -10.05 -15.40 9.96
C LEU A 409 -9.03 -16.29 9.24
N GLY A 410 -8.16 -17.01 9.97
CA GLY A 410 -7.14 -17.88 9.37
C GLY A 410 -6.00 -17.12 8.70
N LEU A 411 -5.79 -15.84 9.03
CA LEU A 411 -4.89 -14.93 8.32
C LEU A 411 -3.49 -14.80 8.93
N MET A 412 -3.27 -15.38 10.14
CA MET A 412 -1.93 -15.34 10.75
C MET A 412 -0.93 -16.15 9.94
N TRP A 413 0.31 -15.67 9.91
CA TRP A 413 1.39 -16.32 9.15
C TRP A 413 1.60 -17.79 9.54
N ASP A 414 1.51 -18.13 10.82
CA ASP A 414 1.66 -19.49 11.34
C ASP A 414 0.54 -20.43 10.86
N GLN A 415 -0.67 -19.94 10.68
CA GLN A 415 -1.78 -20.70 10.10
C GLN A 415 -1.56 -20.98 8.60
N ARG A 416 -1.00 -20.01 7.86
CA ARG A 416 -0.69 -20.14 6.43
C ARG A 416 0.56 -20.98 6.17
N HIS A 417 1.57 -20.86 7.04
CA HIS A 417 2.84 -21.58 6.93
C HIS A 417 2.69 -23.09 7.17
N SER A 418 1.76 -23.51 8.03
CA SER A 418 1.49 -24.92 8.31
C SER A 418 0.73 -25.66 7.20
N MET A 419 0.24 -24.95 6.19
CA MET A 419 -0.43 -25.59 5.05
C MET A 419 0.59 -26.08 4.01
N PRO A 420 0.52 -27.36 3.56
CA PRO A 420 1.27 -27.84 2.40
C PRO A 420 1.06 -26.92 1.19
N SER A 421 2.11 -26.71 0.40
CA SER A 421 2.06 -25.78 -0.76
C SER A 421 0.92 -26.06 -1.74
N GLU A 422 0.60 -27.35 -1.94
CA GLU A 422 -0.51 -27.81 -2.79
C GLU A 422 -1.91 -27.44 -2.22
N LEU A 423 -2.05 -27.42 -0.90
CA LEU A 423 -3.29 -27.01 -0.24
C LEU A 423 -3.42 -25.50 -0.10
N ARG A 424 -2.33 -24.74 -0.18
CA ARG A 424 -2.36 -23.26 -0.17
C ARG A 424 -3.02 -22.71 -1.42
N ILE A 425 -2.85 -23.36 -2.56
CA ILE A 425 -3.48 -23.01 -3.84
C ILE A 425 -4.96 -23.40 -3.82
N SER A 426 -5.27 -24.63 -3.34
CA SER A 426 -6.65 -25.12 -3.26
C SER A 426 -7.48 -24.50 -2.15
N ALA A 427 -6.90 -24.04 -1.04
CA ALA A 427 -7.64 -23.36 0.02
C ALA A 427 -8.10 -21.94 -0.40
N GLY A 428 -7.34 -21.27 -1.27
CA GLY A 428 -7.76 -20.01 -1.91
C GLY A 428 -8.95 -20.20 -2.85
N LEU A 429 -8.98 -21.32 -3.59
CA LEU A 429 -10.07 -21.70 -4.49
C LEU A 429 -11.27 -22.32 -3.75
N ALA A 430 -11.02 -23.15 -2.72
CA ALA A 430 -12.10 -23.82 -1.96
C ALA A 430 -12.84 -22.87 -0.99
N MET A 431 -12.24 -21.78 -0.56
CA MET A 431 -12.95 -20.73 0.19
C MET A 431 -13.88 -19.92 -0.71
N ALA A 432 -13.60 -19.84 -2.01
CA ALA A 432 -14.50 -19.25 -2.99
C ALA A 432 -15.72 -20.15 -3.27
N ASP A 433 -15.53 -21.48 -3.32
CA ASP A 433 -16.59 -22.46 -3.62
C ASP A 433 -17.49 -22.78 -2.41
N ALA A 434 -17.01 -22.72 -1.18
CA ALA A 434 -17.79 -23.04 0.03
C ALA A 434 -18.76 -21.93 0.46
N GLN A 435 -18.77 -20.79 -0.20
CA GLN A 435 -19.68 -19.67 0.09
C GLN A 435 -20.73 -19.44 -1.02
N SER A 436 -20.74 -20.30 -2.04
CA SER A 436 -21.72 -20.29 -3.15
C SER A 436 -22.77 -21.43 -3.02
N SER A 437 -22.87 -22.07 -1.86
CA SER A 437 -23.92 -23.08 -1.56
C SER A 437 -24.78 -22.67 -0.33
#